data_8a386febc332a4cfac9b2a95820d2b76
#
_entry.id   8a386febc332a4cfac9b2a95820d2b76
#
_cell.length_a   1.000
_cell.length_b   1.000
_cell.length_c   1.000
_cell.angle_alpha   90.00
_cell.angle_beta   90.00
_cell.angle_gamma   90.00
#
_symmetry.space_group_name_H-M   'P 1'
#
loop_
_entity.id
_entity.type
_entity.pdbx_description
1 polymer ?
#
loop_
_entity_poly.entity_id
_entity_poly.type
_entity_poly.pdbx_seq_one_letter_code
_entity_poly.pdbx_strand_id
1 'polypeptide(L)'
;MKYDFTSIMDRHGKDAMAVDGLGAMPGFTPSEPKDGFDAIPMWVADMNFPTVPTIPEAIIERAKHPAYGYFQPTDEYYDSIIKWHETRNGVTGLTKECIGYENGVLGGVMSALTAFAAPGDAVLLHSPTYIGFTMSVSNNGYKIVHSPLVKDENGVWRMDYEDMDMKIKMENIHVAIFCSPHNPCGRVWERWEIEKAMEVYKANDCLVISDEIWSDIILEGHKHIPTQMVSEDAKNRTVAVYAPSKTFNLAGLVGSYHIIYNKYLRDRVVAKGSKPHYNDMNVLSMHALIGAYKPEGYEWVDELCEVITGNVNYACDYIRDHFDGVEVSRPEGTYMLFLDCTKWCEVHDKTIGELQQAGWDVGVAWQDGRMFHGPCSIRMNLALPLSRVQEAFDRLDKYVFNGGLADQEGYQETLRAGDVMPDFTFDTPFEQGRTLAETVKAASKTAVLFLRYYGCTLCQTDIHELAENYEKITADGGQLLVVLQSDPETIAAQMQKGDLPFDIICDPKQSLYKRFGIRPADDMASMIDAKTYVKSGKAAEAGYEHGKYEGNELQLPAAFVLDGNCHIQYVHYGKAAGDIPGVEELTELLAK
;
A
#
# COMPACT_ATOMS: atom_id res chain seq x y z
N MET A 1 30.06 -11.27 11.96
CA MET A 1 29.10 -10.45 12.72
C MET A 1 28.99 -10.97 14.13
N LYS A 2 28.92 -10.08 15.10
CA LYS A 2 28.78 -10.41 16.53
C LYS A 2 27.33 -10.72 16.91
N TYR A 3 26.38 -10.10 16.19
CA TYR A 3 24.96 -10.20 16.45
C TYR A 3 24.24 -11.09 15.42
N ASP A 4 23.05 -11.58 15.79
CA ASP A 4 22.28 -12.49 14.95
C ASP A 4 21.35 -11.69 14.01
N PHE A 5 21.72 -11.65 12.74
CA PHE A 5 20.92 -11.10 11.64
C PHE A 5 20.54 -12.16 10.60
N THR A 6 20.70 -13.44 10.96
CA THR A 6 20.52 -14.56 10.03
C THR A 6 19.37 -15.50 10.42
N SER A 7 19.04 -15.58 11.71
CA SER A 7 17.96 -16.43 12.20
C SER A 7 16.59 -15.85 11.86
N ILE A 8 15.68 -16.71 11.40
CA ILE A 8 14.28 -16.33 11.17
C ILE A 8 13.57 -16.37 12.53
N MET A 9 13.17 -15.19 13.00
CA MET A 9 12.46 -15.04 14.27
C MET A 9 10.94 -15.19 14.04
N ASP A 10 10.32 -16.15 14.70
CA ASP A 10 8.86 -16.26 14.74
C ASP A 10 8.26 -15.18 15.64
N ARG A 11 7.43 -14.33 15.05
CA ARG A 11 6.76 -13.21 15.71
C ARG A 11 5.25 -13.42 15.91
N HIS A 12 4.69 -14.56 15.48
CA HIS A 12 3.26 -14.84 15.64
C HIS A 12 2.89 -14.97 17.12
N GLY A 13 1.78 -14.33 17.52
CA GLY A 13 1.33 -14.29 18.91
C GLY A 13 2.29 -13.57 19.86
N LYS A 14 3.12 -12.66 19.34
CA LYS A 14 4.05 -11.81 20.10
C LYS A 14 3.74 -10.33 19.94
N ASP A 15 2.48 -9.98 19.78
CA ASP A 15 1.98 -8.63 19.61
C ASP A 15 2.56 -7.91 18.36
N ALA A 16 2.91 -8.70 17.34
CA ALA A 16 3.59 -8.20 16.15
C ALA A 16 2.58 -7.90 15.02
N MET A 17 2.21 -6.63 14.88
CA MET A 17 1.29 -6.18 13.81
C MET A 17 1.73 -6.66 12.42
N ALA A 18 3.03 -6.80 12.18
CA ALA A 18 3.58 -7.21 10.90
C ALA A 18 3.11 -8.60 10.43
N VAL A 19 2.77 -9.49 11.35
CA VAL A 19 2.30 -10.86 11.09
C VAL A 19 0.89 -11.12 11.65
N ASP A 20 0.59 -10.68 12.87
CA ASP A 20 -0.71 -10.90 13.51
C ASP A 20 -1.80 -9.92 13.01
N GLY A 21 -1.42 -8.88 12.28
CA GLY A 21 -2.31 -7.87 11.73
C GLY A 21 -2.70 -8.07 10.26
N LEU A 22 -2.26 -9.16 9.63
CA LEU A 22 -2.63 -9.46 8.24
C LEU A 22 -4.15 -9.67 8.15
N GLY A 23 -4.77 -9.17 7.09
CA GLY A 23 -6.22 -9.25 6.87
C GLY A 23 -7.09 -8.46 7.87
N ALA A 24 -6.51 -7.87 8.93
CA ALA A 24 -7.29 -7.25 10.01
C ALA A 24 -8.02 -5.97 9.61
N MET A 25 -7.46 -5.19 8.68
CA MET A 25 -8.03 -3.93 8.19
C MET A 25 -7.96 -3.88 6.66
N PRO A 26 -9.02 -4.33 5.96
CA PRO A 26 -9.05 -4.30 4.49
C PRO A 26 -8.75 -2.91 3.92
N GLY A 27 -7.89 -2.86 2.88
CA GLY A 27 -7.43 -1.61 2.27
C GLY A 27 -6.28 -0.91 3.00
N PHE A 28 -5.88 -1.37 4.19
CA PHE A 28 -4.73 -0.85 4.93
C PHE A 28 -3.67 -1.91 5.21
N THR A 29 -4.08 -3.09 5.71
CA THR A 29 -3.17 -4.21 5.96
C THR A 29 -3.14 -5.16 4.76
N PRO A 30 -1.98 -5.80 4.48
CA PRO A 30 -1.92 -6.88 3.51
C PRO A 30 -2.94 -7.99 3.84
N SER A 31 -3.46 -8.67 2.82
CA SER A 31 -4.29 -9.85 3.03
C SER A 31 -3.45 -11.04 3.52
N GLU A 32 -4.11 -12.04 4.10
CA GLU A 32 -3.50 -13.33 4.36
C GLU A 32 -3.03 -13.98 3.05
N PRO A 33 -1.90 -14.70 3.05
CA PRO A 33 -1.45 -15.44 1.88
C PRO A 33 -2.39 -16.59 1.52
N LYS A 34 -2.33 -17.03 0.27
CA LYS A 34 -3.04 -18.25 -0.18
C LYS A 34 -2.40 -19.51 0.44
N ASP A 35 -3.18 -20.58 0.45
CA ASP A 35 -2.71 -21.90 0.91
C ASP A 35 -1.41 -22.32 0.23
N GLY A 36 -0.44 -22.75 1.02
CA GLY A 36 0.88 -23.17 0.55
C GLY A 36 1.98 -22.11 0.67
N PHE A 37 1.62 -20.88 1.07
CA PHE A 37 2.58 -19.81 1.35
C PHE A 37 2.47 -19.34 2.79
N ASP A 38 3.62 -19.14 3.44
CA ASP A 38 3.70 -18.42 4.71
C ASP A 38 3.99 -16.95 4.45
N ALA A 39 3.60 -16.08 5.39
CA ALA A 39 3.81 -14.65 5.27
C ALA A 39 5.28 -14.24 5.48
N ILE A 40 5.80 -13.40 4.59
CA ILE A 40 7.07 -12.69 4.72
C ILE A 40 6.74 -11.22 4.98
N PRO A 41 6.88 -10.72 6.23
CA PRO A 41 6.42 -9.39 6.61
C PRO A 41 7.37 -8.30 6.07
N MET A 42 6.94 -7.60 5.03
CA MET A 42 7.70 -6.55 4.37
C MET A 42 6.94 -5.21 4.27
N TRP A 43 5.90 -4.99 5.08
CA TRP A 43 5.04 -3.79 4.99
C TRP A 43 5.21 -2.80 6.14
N VAL A 44 5.25 -3.28 7.39
CA VAL A 44 5.46 -2.40 8.55
C VAL A 44 6.91 -1.94 8.61
N ALA A 45 7.14 -0.70 9.03
CA ALA A 45 8.47 -0.17 9.25
C ALA A 45 9.01 -0.60 10.64
N ASP A 46 9.11 -1.90 10.86
CA ASP A 46 9.79 -2.54 12.00
C ASP A 46 10.73 -3.65 11.50
N MET A 47 11.51 -4.27 12.38
CA MET A 47 12.52 -5.22 11.96
C MET A 47 12.19 -6.65 12.38
N ASN A 48 12.67 -7.62 11.60
CA ASN A 48 12.58 -9.05 11.87
C ASN A 48 13.91 -9.59 12.41
N PHE A 49 14.62 -8.76 13.20
CA PHE A 49 15.86 -9.11 13.88
C PHE A 49 15.69 -8.97 15.39
N PRO A 50 16.37 -9.79 16.21
CA PRO A 50 16.52 -9.51 17.62
C PRO A 50 17.22 -8.18 17.84
N THR A 51 16.71 -7.35 18.75
CA THR A 51 17.40 -6.10 19.12
C THR A 51 18.65 -6.40 19.97
N VAL A 52 19.50 -5.37 20.18
CA VAL A 52 20.71 -5.53 20.98
C VAL A 52 20.37 -5.98 22.42
N PRO A 53 21.10 -6.95 23.00
CA PRO A 53 20.75 -7.56 24.31
C PRO A 53 20.71 -6.57 25.47
N THR A 54 21.48 -5.48 25.41
CA THR A 54 21.52 -4.46 26.46
C THR A 54 20.19 -3.74 26.67
N ILE A 55 19.28 -3.78 25.69
CA ILE A 55 17.94 -3.18 25.81
C ILE A 55 17.04 -4.03 26.72
N PRO A 56 16.75 -5.31 26.40
CA PRO A 56 15.95 -6.15 27.32
C PRO A 56 16.60 -6.29 28.69
N GLU A 57 17.92 -6.34 28.80
CA GLU A 57 18.63 -6.37 30.08
C GLU A 57 18.31 -5.12 30.93
N ALA A 58 18.37 -3.93 30.36
CA ALA A 58 18.05 -2.68 31.06
C ALA A 58 16.56 -2.62 31.49
N ILE A 59 15.65 -3.08 30.64
CA ILE A 59 14.21 -3.15 30.94
C ILE A 59 13.96 -4.14 32.08
N ILE A 60 14.51 -5.36 32.01
CA ILE A 60 14.35 -6.40 33.03
C ILE A 60 14.94 -5.94 34.37
N GLU A 61 16.11 -5.33 34.36
CA GLU A 61 16.73 -4.83 35.60
C GLU A 61 15.84 -3.79 36.29
N ARG A 62 15.29 -2.83 35.51
CA ARG A 62 14.32 -1.87 36.05
C ARG A 62 13.03 -2.56 36.52
N ALA A 63 12.53 -3.53 35.80
CA ALA A 63 11.29 -4.25 36.10
C ALA A 63 11.38 -5.10 37.37
N LYS A 64 12.57 -5.53 37.81
CA LYS A 64 12.78 -6.24 39.08
C LYS A 64 12.36 -5.42 40.29
N HIS A 65 12.40 -4.09 40.19
CA HIS A 65 11.88 -3.23 41.25
C HIS A 65 10.37 -3.05 41.11
N PRO A 66 9.55 -3.48 42.05
CA PRO A 66 8.09 -3.65 41.86
C PRO A 66 7.27 -2.33 42.00
N ALA A 67 7.92 -1.17 42.00
CA ALA A 67 7.25 0.13 42.10
C ALA A 67 7.48 0.97 40.82
N TYR A 68 6.39 1.45 40.23
CA TYR A 68 6.37 2.25 39.01
C TYR A 68 5.70 3.62 39.26
N GLY A 69 6.10 4.27 40.33
CA GLY A 69 5.58 5.59 40.70
C GLY A 69 6.13 6.71 39.81
N TYR A 70 5.79 7.96 40.19
CA TYR A 70 6.30 9.13 39.49
C TYR A 70 7.82 9.18 39.49
N PHE A 71 8.42 9.61 38.40
CA PHE A 71 9.87 9.73 38.24
C PHE A 71 10.23 10.94 37.39
N GLN A 72 11.50 11.28 37.39
CA GLN A 72 12.09 12.29 36.51
C GLN A 72 13.15 11.60 35.64
N PRO A 73 13.33 12.01 34.37
CA PRO A 73 14.44 11.55 33.56
C PRO A 73 15.77 11.78 34.27
N THR A 74 16.63 10.77 34.23
CA THR A 74 17.94 10.80 34.87
C THR A 74 18.97 11.56 34.04
N ASP A 75 20.06 12.03 34.66
CA ASP A 75 21.17 12.59 33.90
C ASP A 75 21.77 11.57 32.92
N GLU A 76 21.80 10.27 33.28
CA GLU A 76 22.25 9.19 32.41
C GLU A 76 21.43 9.11 31.09
N TYR A 77 20.13 9.38 31.16
CA TYR A 77 19.28 9.45 29.95
C TYR A 77 19.74 10.56 29.01
N TYR A 78 19.93 11.76 29.51
CA TYR A 78 20.38 12.90 28.71
C TYR A 78 21.83 12.71 28.20
N ASP A 79 22.72 12.24 29.07
CA ASP A 79 24.13 11.99 28.72
C ASP A 79 24.24 10.91 27.60
N SER A 80 23.38 9.88 27.64
CA SER A 80 23.29 8.86 26.58
C SER A 80 22.92 9.48 25.25
N ILE A 81 21.93 10.36 25.20
CA ILE A 81 21.51 11.07 23.98
C ILE A 81 22.62 12.00 23.48
N ILE A 82 23.20 12.82 24.37
CA ILE A 82 24.28 13.76 24.00
C ILE A 82 25.46 13.00 23.39
N LYS A 83 25.91 11.94 24.06
CA LYS A 83 27.01 11.12 23.56
C LYS A 83 26.71 10.41 22.24
N TRP A 84 25.45 9.94 22.05
CA TRP A 84 25.00 9.33 20.81
C TRP A 84 25.16 10.31 19.63
N HIS A 85 24.63 11.52 19.78
CA HIS A 85 24.70 12.55 18.74
C HIS A 85 26.12 13.05 18.50
N GLU A 86 26.92 13.18 19.55
CA GLU A 86 28.33 13.54 19.42
C GLU A 86 29.09 12.51 18.61
N THR A 87 28.91 11.23 18.94
CA THR A 87 29.68 10.14 18.33
C THR A 87 29.21 9.82 16.91
N ARG A 88 27.89 9.68 16.68
CA ARG A 88 27.36 9.26 15.39
C ARG A 88 27.18 10.41 14.40
N ASN A 89 26.77 11.57 14.88
CA ASN A 89 26.42 12.70 14.02
C ASN A 89 27.43 13.86 14.09
N GLY A 90 28.47 13.76 14.93
CA GLY A 90 29.46 14.81 15.11
C GLY A 90 28.92 16.11 15.70
N VAL A 91 27.80 16.03 16.42
CA VAL A 91 27.16 17.19 17.07
C VAL A 91 27.96 17.59 18.28
N THR A 92 28.33 18.88 18.39
CA THR A 92 29.06 19.44 19.52
C THR A 92 28.20 20.48 20.24
N GLY A 93 28.38 20.59 21.57
CA GLY A 93 27.71 21.60 22.36
C GLY A 93 26.21 21.37 22.59
N LEU A 94 25.72 20.14 22.36
CA LEU A 94 24.37 19.75 22.78
C LEU A 94 24.31 19.65 24.31
N THR A 95 23.29 20.25 24.90
CA THR A 95 23.07 20.21 26.34
C THR A 95 21.69 19.64 26.67
N LYS A 96 21.49 19.16 27.90
CA LYS A 96 20.22 18.55 28.32
C LYS A 96 19.03 19.50 28.20
N GLU A 97 19.24 20.79 28.32
CA GLU A 97 18.18 21.80 28.17
C GLU A 97 17.60 21.85 26.76
N CYS A 98 18.35 21.39 25.74
CA CYS A 98 17.89 21.33 24.35
C CYS A 98 17.05 20.08 24.05
N ILE A 99 17.06 19.09 24.97
CA ILE A 99 16.44 17.79 24.79
C ILE A 99 15.12 17.72 25.57
N GLY A 100 14.06 17.31 24.91
CA GLY A 100 12.77 17.06 25.56
C GLY A 100 12.14 15.77 25.06
N TYR A 101 11.47 15.05 25.96
CA TYR A 101 10.74 13.83 25.61
C TYR A 101 9.55 14.13 24.70
N GLU A 102 9.32 13.23 23.76
CA GLU A 102 8.13 13.23 22.91
C GLU A 102 7.49 11.84 22.87
N ASN A 103 6.17 11.80 22.83
CA ASN A 103 5.40 10.55 22.80
C ASN A 103 5.33 9.98 21.38
N GLY A 104 6.43 9.40 20.90
CA GLY A 104 6.66 9.02 19.53
C GLY A 104 7.00 10.20 18.62
N VAL A 105 7.66 9.94 17.49
CA VAL A 105 8.09 11.02 16.59
C VAL A 105 6.90 11.77 15.98
N LEU A 106 5.81 11.08 15.62
CA LEU A 106 4.59 11.75 15.16
C LEU A 106 3.98 12.64 16.26
N GLY A 107 4.05 12.21 17.54
CA GLY A 107 3.70 13.04 18.68
C GLY A 107 4.56 14.31 18.74
N GLY A 108 5.88 14.18 18.56
CA GLY A 108 6.81 15.31 18.51
C GLY A 108 6.56 16.26 17.33
N VAL A 109 6.28 15.72 16.15
CA VAL A 109 5.86 16.52 14.98
C VAL A 109 4.60 17.32 15.31
N MET A 110 3.59 16.70 15.92
CA MET A 110 2.35 17.37 16.29
C MET A 110 2.52 18.35 17.44
N SER A 111 3.38 18.06 18.42
CA SER A 111 3.75 19.02 19.48
C SER A 111 4.31 20.32 18.89
N ALA A 112 5.22 20.19 17.93
CA ALA A 112 5.80 21.33 17.24
C ALA A 112 4.78 22.04 16.33
N LEU A 113 4.06 21.29 15.51
CA LEU A 113 3.07 21.86 14.58
C LEU A 113 1.99 22.67 15.33
N THR A 114 1.41 22.11 16.38
CA THR A 114 0.40 22.81 17.18
C THR A 114 0.93 23.99 17.99
N ALA A 115 2.25 24.08 18.19
CA ALA A 115 2.88 25.24 18.84
C ALA A 115 3.04 26.43 17.89
N PHE A 116 3.12 26.21 16.57
CA PHE A 116 3.49 27.24 15.59
C PHE A 116 2.47 27.44 14.49
N ALA A 117 1.48 26.55 14.34
CA ALA A 117 0.40 26.66 13.36
C ALA A 117 -0.96 26.45 14.05
N ALA A 118 -2.03 26.92 13.39
CA ALA A 118 -3.41 26.73 13.80
C ALA A 118 -4.14 25.79 12.81
N PRO A 119 -5.18 25.06 13.25
CA PRO A 119 -6.03 24.33 12.31
C PRO A 119 -6.53 25.23 11.16
N GLY A 120 -6.42 24.75 9.94
CA GLY A 120 -6.67 25.51 8.70
C GLY A 120 -5.41 26.07 8.03
N ASP A 121 -4.30 26.22 8.76
CA ASP A 121 -3.03 26.63 8.18
C ASP A 121 -2.47 25.53 7.25
N ALA A 122 -1.74 25.97 6.23
CA ALA A 122 -1.07 25.09 5.28
C ALA A 122 0.31 24.67 5.79
N VAL A 123 0.66 23.40 5.55
CA VAL A 123 1.93 22.77 5.94
C VAL A 123 2.57 22.17 4.69
N LEU A 124 3.85 22.45 4.44
CA LEU A 124 4.59 21.89 3.31
C LEU A 124 5.09 20.48 3.65
N LEU A 125 4.87 19.55 2.72
CA LEU A 125 5.43 18.19 2.70
C LEU A 125 6.08 17.91 1.35
N HIS A 126 7.12 17.09 1.32
CA HIS A 126 7.68 16.55 0.08
C HIS A 126 7.00 15.21 -0.25
N SER A 127 6.52 15.02 -1.50
CA SER A 127 5.94 13.75 -1.95
C SER A 127 6.84 13.04 -2.98
N PRO A 128 6.93 11.69 -2.99
CA PRO A 128 6.26 10.77 -2.08
C PRO A 128 6.58 11.07 -0.61
N THR A 129 5.64 10.76 0.31
CA THR A 129 5.78 11.14 1.72
C THR A 129 5.31 10.04 2.66
N TYR A 130 5.73 10.10 3.91
CA TYR A 130 5.29 9.15 4.92
C TYR A 130 3.81 9.34 5.26
N ILE A 131 3.02 8.26 5.20
CA ILE A 131 1.58 8.26 5.50
C ILE A 131 1.24 8.84 6.87
N GLY A 132 2.11 8.63 7.88
CA GLY A 132 1.93 9.18 9.22
C GLY A 132 1.87 10.70 9.25
N PHE A 133 2.60 11.40 8.38
CA PHE A 133 2.50 12.85 8.27
C PHE A 133 1.16 13.28 7.70
N THR A 134 0.77 12.69 6.56
CA THR A 134 -0.50 13.06 5.90
C THR A 134 -1.69 12.80 6.80
N MET A 135 -1.75 11.65 7.47
CA MET A 135 -2.81 11.32 8.41
C MET A 135 -2.81 12.26 9.63
N SER A 136 -1.66 12.47 10.28
CA SER A 136 -1.58 13.30 11.49
C SER A 136 -1.91 14.76 11.20
N VAL A 137 -1.39 15.31 10.10
CA VAL A 137 -1.64 16.70 9.69
C VAL A 137 -3.12 16.90 9.34
N SER A 138 -3.68 16.03 8.46
CA SER A 138 -5.09 16.15 8.03
C SER A 138 -6.09 15.91 9.16
N ASN A 139 -5.86 14.88 10.01
CA ASN A 139 -6.76 14.56 11.12
C ASN A 139 -6.82 15.66 12.19
N ASN A 140 -5.78 16.50 12.28
CA ASN A 140 -5.76 17.65 13.16
C ASN A 140 -6.18 18.96 12.49
N GLY A 141 -6.73 18.89 11.27
CA GLY A 141 -7.38 20.00 10.60
C GLY A 141 -6.44 20.97 9.88
N TYR A 142 -5.19 20.58 9.62
CA TYR A 142 -4.26 21.36 8.81
C TYR A 142 -4.39 21.04 7.33
N LYS A 143 -4.09 22.01 6.46
CA LYS A 143 -4.03 21.83 5.00
C LYS A 143 -2.64 21.33 4.61
N ILE A 144 -2.58 20.25 3.83
CA ILE A 144 -1.31 19.75 3.28
C ILE A 144 -1.06 20.38 1.91
N VAL A 145 0.16 20.87 1.69
CA VAL A 145 0.68 21.30 0.41
C VAL A 145 1.89 20.45 0.06
N HIS A 146 1.80 19.70 -1.03
CA HIS A 146 2.88 18.84 -1.49
C HIS A 146 3.82 19.59 -2.43
N SER A 147 5.13 19.52 -2.15
CA SER A 147 6.20 19.81 -3.10
C SER A 147 6.77 18.48 -3.58
N PRO A 148 6.44 18.04 -4.81
CA PRO A 148 6.89 16.75 -5.32
C PRO A 148 8.40 16.73 -5.48
N LEU A 149 9.00 15.61 -5.06
CA LEU A 149 10.37 15.29 -5.43
C LEU A 149 10.44 14.95 -6.91
N VAL A 150 11.56 15.27 -7.54
CA VAL A 150 11.85 14.97 -8.94
C VAL A 150 13.04 14.03 -9.02
N LYS A 151 13.09 13.15 -10.02
CA LYS A 151 14.28 12.33 -10.29
C LYS A 151 15.23 13.09 -11.22
N ASP A 152 16.49 13.14 -10.85
CA ASP A 152 17.55 13.66 -11.73
C ASP A 152 17.89 12.64 -12.86
N GLU A 153 18.82 13.00 -13.74
CA GLU A 153 19.27 12.16 -14.87
C GLU A 153 19.82 10.79 -14.47
N ASN A 154 20.22 10.63 -13.21
CA ASN A 154 20.70 9.38 -12.64
C ASN A 154 19.61 8.61 -11.86
N GLY A 155 18.36 9.08 -11.89
CA GLY A 155 17.23 8.48 -11.16
C GLY A 155 17.24 8.76 -9.66
N VAL A 156 18.06 9.71 -9.19
CA VAL A 156 18.13 10.10 -7.78
C VAL A 156 17.05 11.14 -7.47
N TRP A 157 16.31 10.90 -6.40
CA TRP A 157 15.28 11.83 -5.94
C TRP A 157 15.89 13.15 -5.44
N ARG A 158 15.37 14.28 -5.92
CA ARG A 158 15.82 15.63 -5.57
C ARG A 158 14.64 16.51 -5.16
N MET A 159 14.89 17.49 -4.29
CA MET A 159 13.92 18.54 -3.98
C MET A 159 13.84 19.56 -5.12
N ASP A 160 12.64 20.01 -5.43
CA ASP A 160 12.39 21.13 -6.34
C ASP A 160 12.30 22.42 -5.53
N TYR A 161 13.42 23.14 -5.43
CA TYR A 161 13.53 24.34 -4.60
C TYR A 161 12.69 25.51 -5.12
N GLU A 162 12.45 25.59 -6.44
CA GLU A 162 11.62 26.61 -7.05
C GLU A 162 10.14 26.36 -6.73
N ASP A 163 9.71 25.10 -6.83
CA ASP A 163 8.36 24.68 -6.44
C ASP A 163 8.11 24.90 -4.94
N MET A 164 9.09 24.57 -4.09
CA MET A 164 9.03 24.87 -2.64
C MET A 164 8.79 26.36 -2.38
N ASP A 165 9.63 27.23 -2.95
CA ASP A 165 9.55 28.68 -2.76
C ASP A 165 8.22 29.25 -3.25
N MET A 166 7.80 28.83 -4.43
CA MET A 166 6.52 29.24 -5.03
C MET A 166 5.33 28.83 -4.14
N LYS A 167 5.26 27.59 -3.71
CA LYS A 167 4.15 27.07 -2.90
C LYS A 167 4.10 27.68 -1.51
N ILE A 168 5.25 27.87 -0.85
CA ILE A 168 5.32 28.55 0.44
C ILE A 168 4.73 29.95 0.34
N LYS A 169 5.06 30.71 -0.70
CA LYS A 169 4.54 32.07 -0.94
C LYS A 169 3.06 32.06 -1.28
N MET A 170 2.63 31.23 -2.21
CA MET A 170 1.24 31.18 -2.67
C MET A 170 0.24 30.77 -1.58
N GLU A 171 0.62 29.81 -0.74
CA GLU A 171 -0.24 29.26 0.30
C GLU A 171 0.05 29.84 1.69
N ASN A 172 0.95 30.85 1.77
CA ASN A 172 1.35 31.51 3.01
C ASN A 172 1.78 30.52 4.10
N ILE A 173 2.68 29.61 3.76
CA ILE A 173 3.12 28.52 4.64
C ILE A 173 4.18 29.03 5.61
N HIS A 174 3.98 28.76 6.89
CA HIS A 174 4.92 29.15 7.97
C HIS A 174 5.61 27.96 8.64
N VAL A 175 5.18 26.73 8.33
CA VAL A 175 5.75 25.51 8.90
C VAL A 175 5.87 24.46 7.80
N ALA A 176 7.04 23.83 7.71
CA ALA A 176 7.30 22.67 6.84
C ALA A 176 7.71 21.47 7.66
N ILE A 177 7.33 20.27 7.22
CA ILE A 177 7.84 19.00 7.75
C ILE A 177 8.88 18.46 6.76
N PHE A 178 10.09 18.25 7.27
CA PHE A 178 11.26 17.80 6.52
C PHE A 178 11.71 16.43 7.02
N CYS A 179 11.67 15.40 6.18
CA CYS A 179 12.05 14.04 6.52
C CYS A 179 13.50 13.77 6.07
N SER A 180 14.39 13.46 7.03
CA SER A 180 15.83 13.31 6.77
C SER A 180 16.47 12.25 7.68
N PRO A 181 16.82 11.08 7.17
CA PRO A 181 16.61 10.52 5.82
C PRO A 181 15.15 10.40 5.42
N HIS A 182 14.89 10.43 4.10
CA HIS A 182 13.54 10.53 3.57
C HIS A 182 12.88 9.17 3.37
N ASN A 183 11.71 8.97 3.98
CA ASN A 183 10.83 7.83 3.78
C ASN A 183 9.61 8.24 2.94
N PRO A 184 9.28 7.56 1.80
CA PRO A 184 9.69 6.20 1.46
C PRO A 184 10.90 6.07 0.53
N CYS A 185 11.45 7.16 -0.01
CA CYS A 185 12.44 7.11 -1.09
C CYS A 185 13.84 6.70 -0.65
N GLY A 186 14.13 6.65 0.66
CA GLY A 186 15.44 6.26 1.18
C GLY A 186 16.57 7.28 0.92
N ARG A 187 16.22 8.55 0.60
CA ARG A 187 17.25 9.56 0.38
C ARG A 187 17.95 9.97 1.68
N VAL A 188 19.27 10.01 1.65
CA VAL A 188 20.12 10.69 2.64
C VAL A 188 20.56 12.01 2.02
N TRP A 189 19.94 13.11 2.45
CA TRP A 189 20.19 14.40 1.81
C TRP A 189 21.65 14.84 1.98
N GLU A 190 22.27 15.26 0.89
CA GLU A 190 23.62 15.84 0.88
C GLU A 190 23.59 17.22 1.55
N ARG A 191 24.74 17.67 2.09
CA ARG A 191 24.84 18.96 2.77
C ARG A 191 24.28 20.12 1.95
N TRP A 192 24.65 20.19 0.68
CA TRP A 192 24.20 21.26 -0.21
C TRP A 192 22.69 21.24 -0.47
N GLU A 193 22.06 20.06 -0.46
CA GLU A 193 20.60 19.93 -0.60
C GLU A 193 19.90 20.49 0.62
N ILE A 194 20.37 20.13 1.81
CA ILE A 194 19.81 20.64 3.07
C ILE A 194 20.04 22.17 3.16
N GLU A 195 21.24 22.67 2.81
CA GLU A 195 21.56 24.08 2.79
C GLU A 195 20.60 24.87 1.88
N LYS A 196 20.36 24.38 0.63
CA LYS A 196 19.42 25.01 -0.30
C LYS A 196 17.97 24.99 0.23
N ALA A 197 17.51 23.87 0.79
CA ALA A 197 16.19 23.82 1.38
C ALA A 197 16.05 24.82 2.54
N MET A 198 17.05 24.91 3.41
CA MET A 198 17.06 25.87 4.53
C MET A 198 17.13 27.32 4.07
N GLU A 199 17.78 27.64 2.94
CA GLU A 199 17.75 28.96 2.32
C GLU A 199 16.34 29.33 1.87
N VAL A 200 15.59 28.41 1.25
CA VAL A 200 14.19 28.63 0.87
C VAL A 200 13.31 28.88 2.08
N TYR A 201 13.44 28.04 3.13
CA TYR A 201 12.68 28.21 4.37
C TYR A 201 13.02 29.55 5.07
N LYS A 202 14.30 29.92 5.08
CA LYS A 202 14.77 31.20 5.63
C LYS A 202 14.20 32.40 4.87
N ALA A 203 14.24 32.37 3.54
CA ALA A 203 13.74 33.44 2.68
C ALA A 203 12.24 33.72 2.87
N ASN A 204 11.49 32.71 3.33
CA ASN A 204 10.04 32.78 3.54
C ASN A 204 9.62 32.79 5.01
N ASP A 205 10.55 32.95 5.94
CA ASP A 205 10.32 32.90 7.40
C ASP A 205 9.55 31.64 7.85
N CYS A 206 9.85 30.50 7.23
CA CYS A 206 9.22 29.22 7.46
C CYS A 206 10.01 28.43 8.51
N LEU A 207 9.35 27.96 9.57
CA LEU A 207 9.91 27.04 10.55
C LEU A 207 9.96 25.61 10.00
N VAL A 208 10.93 24.82 10.46
CA VAL A 208 11.14 23.45 9.98
C VAL A 208 10.96 22.48 11.14
N ILE A 209 10.12 21.48 10.95
CA ILE A 209 10.04 20.30 11.81
C ILE A 209 10.79 19.19 11.07
N SER A 210 11.98 18.86 11.55
CA SER A 210 12.83 17.84 10.94
C SER A 210 12.62 16.50 11.61
N ASP A 211 12.00 15.56 10.90
CA ASP A 211 11.90 14.16 11.33
C ASP A 211 13.18 13.42 10.92
N GLU A 212 14.01 13.13 11.90
CA GLU A 212 15.31 12.46 11.74
C GLU A 212 15.32 11.05 12.37
N ILE A 213 14.16 10.41 12.46
CA ILE A 213 14.01 9.07 13.07
C ILE A 213 14.87 7.99 12.37
N TRP A 214 15.25 8.21 11.12
CA TRP A 214 16.05 7.30 10.31
C TRP A 214 17.55 7.61 10.32
N SER A 215 17.99 8.58 11.12
CA SER A 215 19.36 9.12 11.11
C SER A 215 20.47 8.10 11.35
N ASP A 216 20.17 6.96 11.96
CA ASP A 216 21.14 5.92 12.27
C ASP A 216 21.20 4.80 11.22
N ILE A 217 20.14 4.67 10.36
CA ILE A 217 20.08 3.65 9.32
C ILE A 217 20.60 4.26 8.01
N ILE A 218 21.92 4.32 7.90
CA ILE A 218 22.65 4.93 6.78
C ILE A 218 23.45 3.84 6.08
N LEU A 219 23.25 3.73 4.77
CA LEU A 219 23.88 2.68 3.99
C LEU A 219 25.31 3.07 3.55
N GLU A 220 26.07 2.08 3.13
CA GLU A 220 27.47 2.25 2.74
C GLU A 220 27.65 3.38 1.71
N GLY A 221 28.68 4.21 1.93
CA GLY A 221 29.01 5.34 1.05
C GLY A 221 28.28 6.65 1.39
N HIS A 222 27.30 6.63 2.31
CA HIS A 222 26.52 7.80 2.69
C HIS A 222 26.74 8.22 4.15
N LYS A 223 26.36 9.44 4.47
CA LYS A 223 26.49 9.98 5.83
C LYS A 223 25.32 10.90 6.14
N HIS A 224 24.63 10.65 7.24
CA HIS A 224 23.62 11.55 7.76
C HIS A 224 24.23 12.88 8.22
N ILE A 225 23.56 13.96 7.89
CA ILE A 225 23.87 15.31 8.35
C ILE A 225 22.63 15.85 9.02
N PRO A 226 22.63 16.08 10.36
CA PRO A 226 21.51 16.70 11.03
C PRO A 226 21.17 18.05 10.40
N THR A 227 19.89 18.28 10.15
CA THR A 227 19.40 19.52 9.52
C THR A 227 19.89 20.77 10.24
N GLN A 228 19.97 20.70 11.57
CA GLN A 228 20.43 21.79 12.43
C GLN A 228 21.94 22.08 12.33
N MET A 229 22.71 21.24 11.65
CA MET A 229 24.18 21.36 11.56
C MET A 229 24.66 22.07 10.30
N VAL A 230 23.77 22.44 9.36
CA VAL A 230 24.18 23.03 8.09
C VAL A 230 24.43 24.54 8.19
N SER A 231 23.75 25.24 9.10
CA SER A 231 23.96 26.67 9.35
C SER A 231 23.42 27.09 10.72
N GLU A 232 23.85 28.27 11.20
CA GLU A 232 23.34 28.85 12.45
C GLU A 232 21.83 29.19 12.33
N ASP A 233 21.37 29.60 11.16
CA ASP A 233 19.95 29.84 10.89
C ASP A 233 19.15 28.53 10.97
N ALA A 234 19.63 27.47 10.31
CA ALA A 234 19.02 26.13 10.37
C ALA A 234 18.91 25.63 11.83
N LYS A 235 19.98 25.80 12.62
CA LYS A 235 20.00 25.47 14.04
C LYS A 235 18.91 26.17 14.84
N ASN A 236 18.63 27.43 14.52
CA ASN A 236 17.71 28.26 15.27
C ASN A 236 16.25 28.16 14.81
N ARG A 237 15.98 27.75 13.53
CA ARG A 237 14.61 27.64 13.01
C ARG A 237 14.05 26.22 13.00
N THR A 238 14.83 25.21 13.41
CA THR A 238 14.45 23.81 13.29
C THR A 238 14.11 23.20 14.64
N VAL A 239 12.98 22.50 14.70
CA VAL A 239 12.63 21.50 15.71
C VAL A 239 12.99 20.15 15.13
N ALA A 240 14.03 19.50 15.63
CA ALA A 240 14.41 18.16 15.17
C ALA A 240 13.86 17.09 16.12
N VAL A 241 13.34 15.98 15.58
CA VAL A 241 12.76 14.86 16.34
C VAL A 241 13.48 13.57 15.98
N TYR A 242 13.84 12.83 17.02
CA TYR A 242 14.63 11.60 16.97
C TYR A 242 13.99 10.50 17.82
N ALA A 243 14.29 9.25 17.54
CA ALA A 243 13.92 8.13 18.38
C ALA A 243 14.81 6.91 18.14
N PRO A 244 15.04 6.05 19.14
CA PRO A 244 15.71 4.76 18.96
C PRO A 244 14.78 3.71 18.31
N SER A 245 13.51 4.05 18.06
CA SER A 245 12.48 3.09 17.66
C SER A 245 12.72 2.42 16.31
N LYS A 246 13.24 3.15 15.31
CA LYS A 246 13.59 2.55 14.01
C LYS A 246 14.95 1.88 14.05
N THR A 247 15.89 2.48 14.76
CA THR A 247 17.25 1.97 14.90
C THR A 247 17.30 0.62 15.61
N PHE A 248 16.49 0.45 16.68
CA PHE A 248 16.55 -0.72 17.57
C PHE A 248 15.23 -1.50 17.69
N ASN A 249 14.29 -1.26 16.78
CA ASN A 249 12.98 -1.95 16.79
C ASN A 249 12.15 -1.72 18.06
N LEU A 250 12.07 -0.48 18.55
CA LEU A 250 11.44 -0.12 19.81
C LEU A 250 10.12 0.66 19.64
N ALA A 251 9.46 0.59 18.50
CA ALA A 251 8.24 1.36 18.23
C ALA A 251 7.13 1.11 19.27
N GLY A 252 7.02 -0.12 19.79
CA GLY A 252 6.04 -0.49 20.83
C GLY A 252 6.28 0.17 22.19
N LEU A 253 7.45 0.76 22.43
CA LEU A 253 7.76 1.50 23.67
C LEU A 253 7.48 3.00 23.57
N VAL A 254 7.15 3.50 22.38
CA VAL A 254 6.73 4.89 22.12
C VAL A 254 7.69 5.96 22.64
N GLY A 255 8.99 5.66 22.74
CA GLY A 255 10.02 6.62 23.22
C GLY A 255 10.59 7.45 22.07
N SER A 256 10.58 8.77 22.19
CA SER A 256 11.26 9.70 21.28
C SER A 256 11.65 10.98 21.98
N TYR A 257 12.41 11.83 21.32
CA TYR A 257 12.83 13.12 21.90
C TYR A 257 13.02 14.16 20.81
N HIS A 258 12.83 15.43 21.18
CA HIS A 258 13.22 16.54 20.34
C HIS A 258 14.58 17.10 20.74
N ILE A 259 15.25 17.74 19.77
CA ILE A 259 16.40 18.62 20.00
C ILE A 259 16.02 19.99 19.46
N ILE A 260 15.99 21.00 20.34
CA ILE A 260 15.63 22.38 19.99
C ILE A 260 16.63 23.33 20.63
N TYR A 261 17.50 23.96 19.84
CA TYR A 261 18.50 24.91 20.35
C TYR A 261 17.91 26.28 20.68
N ASN A 262 16.98 26.76 19.86
CA ASN A 262 16.31 28.04 20.07
C ASN A 262 15.40 27.98 21.29
N LYS A 263 15.74 28.72 22.33
CA LYS A 263 14.99 28.75 23.60
C LYS A 263 13.51 29.13 23.40
N TYR A 264 13.23 30.11 22.56
CA TYR A 264 11.84 30.52 22.32
C TYR A 264 11.00 29.40 21.71
N LEU A 265 11.52 28.70 20.69
CA LEU A 265 10.83 27.57 20.08
C LEU A 265 10.65 26.44 21.09
N ARG A 266 11.68 26.12 21.85
CA ARG A 266 11.66 25.05 22.84
C ARG A 266 10.61 25.32 23.93
N ASP A 267 10.61 26.53 24.51
CA ASP A 267 9.66 26.89 25.58
C ASP A 267 8.20 26.77 25.07
N ARG A 268 7.93 27.11 23.82
CA ARG A 268 6.59 26.99 23.22
C ARG A 268 6.19 25.53 22.99
N VAL A 269 7.08 24.69 22.45
CA VAL A 269 6.82 23.27 22.24
C VAL A 269 6.56 22.57 23.56
N VAL A 270 7.44 22.80 24.57
CA VAL A 270 7.30 22.21 25.90
C VAL A 270 6.00 22.66 26.57
N ALA A 271 5.68 23.96 26.54
CA ALA A 271 4.44 24.48 27.11
C ALA A 271 3.19 23.90 26.44
N LYS A 272 3.26 23.60 25.13
CA LYS A 272 2.14 23.00 24.41
C LYS A 272 1.97 21.52 24.73
N GLY A 273 3.05 20.76 24.80
CA GLY A 273 3.06 19.33 25.13
C GLY A 273 2.66 19.05 26.57
N SER A 274 3.03 19.91 27.51
CA SER A 274 2.72 19.72 28.95
C SER A 274 1.25 19.97 29.32
N LYS A 275 0.55 20.84 28.57
CA LYS A 275 -0.85 21.21 28.90
C LYS A 275 -1.84 20.03 28.85
N PRO A 276 -1.82 19.15 27.82
CA PRO A 276 -2.72 18.01 27.74
C PRO A 276 -2.24 16.78 28.51
N HIS A 277 -1.07 16.83 29.14
CA HIS A 277 -0.43 15.70 29.86
C HIS A 277 -0.24 14.43 29.03
N TYR A 278 -0.19 14.53 27.71
CA TYR A 278 0.01 13.35 26.85
C TYR A 278 1.48 12.99 26.64
N ASN A 279 2.38 13.91 26.97
CA ASN A 279 3.81 13.80 26.68
C ASN A 279 4.63 13.36 27.92
N ASP A 280 4.02 12.51 28.76
CA ASP A 280 4.66 11.95 29.92
C ASP A 280 5.43 10.67 29.57
N MET A 281 6.73 10.64 29.92
CA MET A 281 7.62 9.53 29.62
C MET A 281 7.22 8.25 30.37
N ASN A 282 7.28 7.12 29.68
CA ASN A 282 7.22 5.78 30.29
C ASN A 282 8.60 5.41 30.85
N VAL A 283 8.65 4.94 32.09
CA VAL A 283 9.92 4.60 32.75
C VAL A 283 10.71 3.50 32.05
N LEU A 284 10.03 2.51 31.45
CA LEU A 284 10.69 1.43 30.72
C LEU A 284 11.28 1.93 29.40
N SER A 285 10.63 2.92 28.75
CA SER A 285 11.16 3.58 27.55
C SER A 285 12.47 4.32 27.85
N MET A 286 12.58 4.97 29.02
CA MET A 286 13.82 5.62 29.44
C MET A 286 14.96 4.60 29.56
N HIS A 287 14.71 3.49 30.25
CA HIS A 287 15.72 2.43 30.42
C HIS A 287 16.06 1.72 29.11
N ALA A 288 15.08 1.55 28.22
CA ALA A 288 15.32 1.00 26.88
C ALA A 288 16.27 1.88 26.07
N LEU A 289 16.08 3.22 26.07
CA LEU A 289 16.98 4.15 25.39
C LEU A 289 18.39 4.11 25.99
N ILE A 290 18.52 4.13 27.32
CA ILE A 290 19.82 4.01 27.99
C ILE A 290 20.51 2.70 27.58
N GLY A 291 19.75 1.58 27.54
CA GLY A 291 20.25 0.29 27.07
C GLY A 291 20.69 0.29 25.63
N ALA A 292 19.91 0.98 24.76
CA ALA A 292 20.18 1.09 23.33
C ALA A 292 21.47 1.88 23.04
N TYR A 293 21.71 2.96 23.78
CA TYR A 293 22.82 3.88 23.53
C TYR A 293 24.12 3.53 24.30
N LYS A 294 24.22 2.27 24.78
CA LYS A 294 25.46 1.71 25.31
C LYS A 294 26.45 1.38 24.16
N PRO A 295 27.75 1.15 24.47
CA PRO A 295 28.75 0.79 23.47
C PRO A 295 28.32 -0.35 22.53
N GLU A 296 27.66 -1.37 23.06
CA GLU A 296 27.13 -2.51 22.28
C GLU A 296 26.08 -2.08 21.27
N GLY A 297 25.30 -1.03 21.56
CA GLY A 297 24.34 -0.45 20.63
C GLY A 297 24.99 0.18 19.40
N TYR A 298 26.14 0.84 19.57
CA TYR A 298 26.89 1.40 18.45
C TYR A 298 27.37 0.28 17.51
N GLU A 299 27.97 -0.78 18.07
CA GLU A 299 28.44 -1.93 17.30
C GLU A 299 27.29 -2.64 16.57
N TRP A 300 26.15 -2.82 17.25
CA TRP A 300 24.96 -3.46 16.70
C TRP A 300 24.39 -2.69 15.50
N VAL A 301 24.34 -1.35 15.60
CA VAL A 301 23.86 -0.51 14.49
C VAL A 301 24.81 -0.55 13.31
N ASP A 302 26.12 -0.58 13.54
CA ASP A 302 27.09 -0.67 12.46
C ASP A 302 26.93 -1.99 11.70
N GLU A 303 26.82 -3.13 12.39
CA GLU A 303 26.53 -4.44 11.78
C GLU A 303 25.15 -4.46 11.07
N LEU A 304 24.11 -3.85 11.67
CA LEU A 304 22.79 -3.72 11.04
C LEU A 304 22.89 -2.98 9.69
N CYS A 305 23.60 -1.85 9.64
CA CYS A 305 23.77 -1.06 8.41
C CYS A 305 24.49 -1.87 7.32
N GLU A 306 25.48 -2.70 7.68
CA GLU A 306 26.13 -3.62 6.75
C GLU A 306 25.14 -4.65 6.19
N VAL A 307 24.32 -5.25 7.05
CA VAL A 307 23.29 -6.23 6.66
C VAL A 307 22.24 -5.59 5.73
N ILE A 308 21.73 -4.42 6.10
CA ILE A 308 20.75 -3.71 5.28
C ILE A 308 21.35 -3.29 3.94
N THR A 309 22.61 -2.81 3.92
CA THR A 309 23.32 -2.52 2.66
C THR A 309 23.38 -3.75 1.76
N GLY A 310 23.71 -4.93 2.32
CA GLY A 310 23.71 -6.20 1.59
C GLY A 310 22.33 -6.56 1.02
N ASN A 311 21.28 -6.44 1.84
CA ASN A 311 19.91 -6.71 1.42
C ASN A 311 19.44 -5.75 0.31
N VAL A 312 19.74 -4.46 0.44
CA VAL A 312 19.40 -3.44 -0.56
C VAL A 312 20.14 -3.69 -1.87
N ASN A 313 21.44 -4.03 -1.81
CA ASN A 313 22.21 -4.35 -3.00
C ASN A 313 21.62 -5.55 -3.74
N TYR A 314 21.35 -6.65 -3.00
CA TYR A 314 20.71 -7.83 -3.56
C TYR A 314 19.38 -7.48 -4.23
N ALA A 315 18.49 -6.80 -3.51
CA ALA A 315 17.15 -6.47 -3.99
C ALA A 315 17.17 -5.57 -5.24
N CYS A 316 17.98 -4.50 -5.23
CA CYS A 316 18.08 -3.59 -6.37
C CYS A 316 18.70 -4.26 -7.61
N ASP A 317 19.70 -5.11 -7.41
CA ASP A 317 20.32 -5.85 -8.50
C ASP A 317 19.33 -6.90 -9.08
N TYR A 318 18.59 -7.60 -8.22
CA TYR A 318 17.57 -8.56 -8.64
C TYR A 318 16.45 -7.88 -9.43
N ILE A 319 15.93 -6.73 -8.97
CA ILE A 319 14.90 -5.97 -9.68
C ILE A 319 15.40 -5.57 -11.07
N ARG A 320 16.61 -5.00 -11.16
CA ARG A 320 17.20 -4.58 -12.44
C ARG A 320 17.31 -5.74 -13.43
N ASP A 321 17.71 -6.92 -12.95
CA ASP A 321 18.08 -8.06 -13.78
C ASP A 321 16.89 -8.97 -14.11
N HIS A 322 15.78 -8.93 -13.32
CA HIS A 322 14.67 -9.88 -13.41
C HIS A 322 13.28 -9.26 -13.53
N PHE A 323 13.06 -8.00 -13.09
CA PHE A 323 11.72 -7.40 -13.08
C PHE A 323 11.58 -6.30 -14.13
N ASP A 324 11.40 -6.73 -15.39
CA ASP A 324 11.23 -5.80 -16.51
C ASP A 324 10.07 -4.83 -16.28
N GLY A 325 10.35 -3.52 -16.40
CA GLY A 325 9.34 -2.47 -16.22
C GLY A 325 9.13 -2.04 -14.76
N VAL A 326 9.87 -2.60 -13.81
CA VAL A 326 9.92 -2.11 -12.42
C VAL A 326 11.17 -1.28 -12.22
N GLU A 327 11.00 -0.05 -11.72
CA GLU A 327 12.11 0.85 -11.45
C GLU A 327 12.27 1.08 -9.94
N VAL A 328 13.51 1.19 -9.48
CA VAL A 328 13.84 1.53 -8.10
C VAL A 328 15.01 2.50 -8.06
N SER A 329 14.82 3.62 -7.35
CA SER A 329 15.97 4.43 -6.93
C SER A 329 16.64 3.74 -5.75
N ARG A 330 17.93 3.40 -5.88
CA ARG A 330 18.65 2.73 -4.79
C ARG A 330 18.62 3.60 -3.53
N PRO A 331 18.09 3.11 -2.40
CA PRO A 331 18.06 3.88 -1.17
C PRO A 331 19.48 4.05 -0.62
N GLU A 332 19.72 5.18 0.01
CA GLU A 332 20.98 5.58 0.65
C GLU A 332 20.89 5.48 2.17
N GLY A 333 19.69 5.38 2.68
CA GLY A 333 19.33 5.17 4.08
C GLY A 333 17.97 4.56 4.22
N THR A 334 17.54 4.33 5.45
CA THR A 334 16.37 3.52 5.82
C THR A 334 16.56 2.02 5.47
N TYR A 335 15.58 1.20 5.73
CA TYR A 335 15.51 -0.17 5.23
C TYR A 335 14.30 -0.38 4.30
N MET A 336 13.88 0.70 3.63
CA MET A 336 12.73 0.68 2.73
C MET A 336 13.16 0.78 1.26
N LEU A 337 12.56 -0.06 0.42
CA LEU A 337 12.52 0.14 -1.02
C LEU A 337 11.21 0.80 -1.41
N PHE A 338 11.24 1.64 -2.43
CA PHE A 338 10.07 2.24 -3.04
C PHE A 338 10.09 1.98 -4.55
N LEU A 339 9.28 1.01 -4.97
CA LEU A 339 9.22 0.51 -6.34
C LEU A 339 8.27 1.35 -7.16
N ASP A 340 8.69 1.77 -8.36
CA ASP A 340 7.81 2.33 -9.38
C ASP A 340 7.45 1.20 -10.37
N CYS A 341 6.19 0.81 -10.36
CA CYS A 341 5.66 -0.28 -11.17
C CYS A 341 4.87 0.22 -12.40
N THR A 342 4.93 1.52 -12.71
CA THR A 342 4.11 2.14 -13.76
C THR A 342 4.28 1.43 -15.09
N LYS A 343 5.52 1.27 -15.55
CA LYS A 343 5.82 0.66 -16.85
C LYS A 343 5.43 -0.82 -16.89
N TRP A 344 5.65 -1.56 -15.80
CA TRP A 344 5.24 -2.96 -15.72
C TRP A 344 3.71 -3.08 -15.81
N CYS A 345 2.97 -2.27 -15.06
CA CYS A 345 1.51 -2.26 -15.09
C CYS A 345 0.97 -1.91 -16.48
N GLU A 346 1.57 -0.92 -17.16
CA GLU A 346 1.19 -0.53 -18.52
C GLU A 346 1.43 -1.64 -19.54
N VAL A 347 2.59 -2.31 -19.48
CA VAL A 347 2.94 -3.38 -20.44
C VAL A 347 2.06 -4.61 -20.26
N HIS A 348 1.67 -4.93 -19.01
CA HIS A 348 0.87 -6.12 -18.71
C HIS A 348 -0.64 -5.85 -18.63
N ASP A 349 -1.07 -4.59 -18.89
CA ASP A 349 -2.47 -4.15 -18.75
C ASP A 349 -3.06 -4.52 -17.37
N LYS A 350 -2.28 -4.23 -16.33
CA LYS A 350 -2.60 -4.51 -14.93
C LYS A 350 -2.65 -3.24 -14.10
N THR A 351 -3.49 -3.26 -13.09
CA THR A 351 -3.50 -2.22 -12.05
C THR A 351 -2.46 -2.49 -10.99
N ILE A 352 -2.05 -1.44 -10.28
CA ILE A 352 -1.17 -1.59 -9.11
C ILE A 352 -1.85 -2.40 -8.00
N GLY A 353 -3.19 -2.36 -7.88
CA GLY A 353 -3.95 -3.17 -6.93
C GLY A 353 -3.84 -4.67 -7.21
N GLU A 354 -3.95 -5.08 -8.49
CA GLU A 354 -3.74 -6.47 -8.90
C GLU A 354 -2.31 -6.95 -8.61
N LEU A 355 -1.31 -6.12 -8.93
CA LEU A 355 0.08 -6.44 -8.62
C LEU A 355 0.31 -6.59 -7.11
N GLN A 356 -0.26 -5.68 -6.34
CA GLN A 356 -0.16 -5.70 -4.89
C GLN A 356 -0.78 -6.99 -4.31
N GLN A 357 -1.99 -7.35 -4.74
CA GLN A 357 -2.68 -8.55 -4.31
C GLN A 357 -1.90 -9.81 -4.70
N ALA A 358 -1.34 -9.85 -5.90
CA ALA A 358 -0.53 -10.98 -6.34
C ALA A 358 0.69 -11.24 -5.44
N GLY A 359 1.34 -10.18 -4.96
CA GLY A 359 2.41 -10.33 -3.98
C GLY A 359 1.92 -10.86 -2.64
N TRP A 360 0.78 -10.37 -2.14
CA TRP A 360 0.16 -10.87 -0.90
C TRP A 360 -0.23 -12.35 -1.01
N ASP A 361 -0.80 -12.74 -2.14
CA ASP A 361 -1.22 -14.13 -2.40
C ASP A 361 -0.08 -15.13 -2.25
N VAL A 362 1.14 -14.76 -2.64
CA VAL A 362 2.34 -15.60 -2.51
C VAL A 362 3.11 -15.34 -1.21
N GLY A 363 2.49 -14.66 -0.27
CA GLY A 363 3.01 -14.42 1.07
C GLY A 363 3.97 -13.23 1.18
N VAL A 364 4.24 -12.47 0.12
CA VAL A 364 5.06 -11.28 0.21
C VAL A 364 4.19 -10.10 0.66
N ALA A 365 4.16 -9.87 1.97
CA ALA A 365 3.34 -8.84 2.58
C ALA A 365 3.99 -7.45 2.44
N TRP A 366 4.01 -6.90 1.24
CA TRP A 366 4.46 -5.55 0.92
C TRP A 366 3.35 -4.52 1.07
N GLN A 367 3.65 -3.22 0.96
CA GLN A 367 2.72 -2.14 1.25
C GLN A 367 2.38 -1.29 0.03
N ASP A 368 1.12 -0.90 -0.05
CA ASP A 368 0.57 0.00 -1.07
C ASP A 368 1.30 1.36 -1.08
N GLY A 369 1.95 1.67 -2.18
CA GLY A 369 2.69 2.92 -2.36
C GLY A 369 1.78 4.13 -2.60
N ARG A 370 0.51 3.93 -2.98
CA ARG A 370 -0.48 5.02 -3.16
C ARG A 370 -0.70 5.77 -1.85
N MET A 371 -0.61 5.08 -0.72
CA MET A 371 -0.70 5.68 0.63
C MET A 371 0.47 6.64 0.92
N PHE A 372 1.56 6.54 0.17
CA PHE A 372 2.75 7.41 0.25
C PHE A 372 2.79 8.44 -0.89
N HIS A 373 1.69 8.63 -1.62
CA HIS A 373 1.60 9.49 -2.80
C HIS A 373 2.48 9.01 -3.99
N GLY A 374 2.66 7.71 -4.12
CA GLY A 374 3.22 7.05 -5.30
C GLY A 374 2.09 6.33 -6.05
N PRO A 375 1.53 6.90 -7.13
CA PRO A 375 0.27 6.44 -7.74
C PRO A 375 0.33 5.02 -8.28
N CYS A 376 1.52 4.57 -8.70
CA CYS A 376 1.76 3.21 -9.18
C CYS A 376 3.02 2.63 -8.52
N SER A 377 3.04 2.64 -7.19
CA SER A 377 4.23 2.27 -6.41
C SER A 377 3.92 1.25 -5.33
N ILE A 378 4.94 0.52 -4.92
CA ILE A 378 4.93 -0.42 -3.79
C ILE A 378 6.10 -0.08 -2.86
N ARG A 379 5.86 -0.11 -1.55
CA ARG A 379 6.92 0.01 -0.54
C ARG A 379 7.23 -1.34 0.07
N MET A 380 8.52 -1.70 0.16
CA MET A 380 8.99 -2.94 0.78
C MET A 380 9.97 -2.65 1.92
N ASN A 381 9.84 -3.40 3.01
CA ASN A 381 10.77 -3.44 4.13
C ASN A 381 11.82 -4.54 3.89
N LEU A 382 13.10 -4.22 3.99
CA LEU A 382 14.22 -5.15 3.84
C LEU A 382 14.94 -5.51 5.15
N ALA A 383 14.41 -5.09 6.31
CA ALA A 383 15.00 -5.39 7.63
C ALA A 383 14.61 -6.80 8.12
N LEU A 384 15.04 -7.81 7.37
CA LEU A 384 14.85 -9.24 7.67
C LEU A 384 16.06 -10.04 7.18
N PRO A 385 16.27 -11.29 7.64
CA PRO A 385 17.39 -12.12 7.18
C PRO A 385 17.46 -12.21 5.67
N LEU A 386 18.64 -12.14 5.09
CA LEU A 386 18.85 -12.18 3.64
C LEU A 386 18.16 -13.39 2.99
N SER A 387 18.14 -14.53 3.65
CA SER A 387 17.44 -15.73 3.16
C SER A 387 15.94 -15.49 2.94
N ARG A 388 15.30 -14.69 3.79
CA ARG A 388 13.88 -14.33 3.63
C ARG A 388 13.67 -13.27 2.54
N VAL A 389 14.63 -12.36 2.38
CA VAL A 389 14.63 -11.42 1.24
C VAL A 389 14.72 -12.20 -0.06
N GLN A 390 15.68 -13.13 -0.16
CA GLN A 390 15.86 -13.99 -1.34
C GLN A 390 14.58 -14.78 -1.65
N GLU A 391 14.00 -15.42 -0.65
CA GLU A 391 12.76 -16.17 -0.81
C GLU A 391 11.59 -15.28 -1.30
N ALA A 392 11.46 -14.06 -0.78
CA ALA A 392 10.44 -13.12 -1.23
C ALA A 392 10.63 -12.77 -2.71
N PHE A 393 11.86 -12.49 -3.13
CA PHE A 393 12.17 -12.15 -4.51
C PHE A 393 12.00 -13.34 -5.46
N ASP A 394 12.37 -14.55 -5.04
CA ASP A 394 12.12 -15.78 -5.80
C ASP A 394 10.63 -16.04 -6.00
N ARG A 395 9.79 -15.79 -4.96
CA ARG A 395 8.33 -15.89 -5.06
C ARG A 395 7.75 -14.84 -6.01
N LEU A 396 8.20 -13.59 -5.89
CA LEU A 396 7.77 -12.51 -6.77
C LEU A 396 8.17 -12.76 -8.22
N ASP A 397 9.38 -13.22 -8.46
CA ASP A 397 9.87 -13.58 -9.80
C ASP A 397 9.00 -14.69 -10.41
N LYS A 398 8.90 -15.80 -9.71
CA LYS A 398 8.25 -17.00 -10.21
C LYS A 398 6.74 -16.85 -10.40
N TYR A 399 6.06 -16.14 -9.51
CA TYR A 399 4.60 -16.16 -9.45
C TYR A 399 3.93 -14.81 -9.77
N VAL A 400 4.68 -13.70 -9.77
CA VAL A 400 4.11 -12.36 -9.93
C VAL A 400 4.64 -11.70 -11.20
N PHE A 401 5.95 -11.48 -11.29
CA PHE A 401 6.53 -10.70 -12.39
C PHE A 401 6.76 -11.50 -13.66
N ASN A 402 7.23 -12.74 -13.56
CA ASN A 402 7.57 -13.58 -14.71
C ASN A 402 6.68 -14.81 -14.87
N GLY A 403 5.93 -15.22 -13.83
CA GLY A 403 4.98 -16.33 -13.87
C GLY A 403 3.60 -15.98 -14.43
N GLY A 404 3.33 -14.69 -14.65
CA GLY A 404 2.04 -14.15 -15.08
C GLY A 404 0.98 -14.18 -13.96
N LEU A 405 0.30 -13.06 -13.71
CA LEU A 405 -0.82 -12.98 -12.75
C LEU A 405 -1.98 -13.94 -13.13
N ALA A 406 -2.01 -14.41 -14.39
CA ALA A 406 -3.03 -15.31 -14.91
C ALA A 406 -3.03 -16.70 -14.25
N ASP A 407 -1.86 -17.23 -13.82
CA ASP A 407 -1.76 -18.60 -13.31
C ASP A 407 -2.19 -18.76 -11.84
N GLN A 408 -2.21 -17.66 -11.05
CA GLN A 408 -2.48 -17.75 -9.61
C GLN A 408 -3.95 -18.01 -9.25
N GLU A 409 -4.90 -17.64 -10.15
CA GLU A 409 -6.33 -17.84 -9.94
C GLU A 409 -6.96 -18.86 -10.91
N GLY A 410 -6.16 -19.45 -11.81
CA GLY A 410 -6.65 -20.33 -12.87
C GLY A 410 -7.41 -19.58 -13.97
N TYR A 411 -7.26 -18.25 -14.07
CA TYR A 411 -7.79 -17.46 -15.19
C TYR A 411 -6.83 -17.49 -16.36
N GLN A 412 -7.37 -17.79 -17.56
CA GLN A 412 -6.62 -17.72 -18.80
C GLN A 412 -6.56 -16.27 -19.33
N GLU A 413 -5.78 -16.05 -20.39
CA GLU A 413 -5.76 -14.76 -21.08
C GLU A 413 -7.15 -14.38 -21.63
N THR A 414 -7.43 -13.07 -21.67
CA THR A 414 -8.67 -12.53 -22.25
C THR A 414 -8.71 -12.76 -23.76
N LEU A 415 -9.86 -13.16 -24.25
CA LEU A 415 -10.11 -13.28 -25.68
C LEU A 415 -10.34 -11.90 -26.31
N ARG A 416 -10.03 -11.78 -27.60
CA ARG A 416 -10.15 -10.52 -28.37
C ARG A 416 -11.04 -10.72 -29.60
N ALA A 417 -11.53 -9.63 -30.16
CA ALA A 417 -12.20 -9.68 -31.46
C ALA A 417 -11.23 -10.22 -32.54
N GLY A 418 -11.70 -11.19 -33.33
CA GLY A 418 -10.90 -11.93 -34.28
C GLY A 418 -10.40 -13.29 -33.80
N ASP A 419 -10.38 -13.55 -32.49
CA ASP A 419 -10.05 -14.85 -31.93
C ASP A 419 -11.21 -15.86 -32.19
N VAL A 420 -10.90 -17.13 -32.03
CA VAL A 420 -11.91 -18.20 -32.02
C VAL A 420 -12.19 -18.58 -30.57
N MET A 421 -13.44 -18.42 -30.10
CA MET A 421 -13.81 -18.88 -28.75
C MET A 421 -13.70 -20.42 -28.70
N PRO A 422 -12.88 -20.97 -27.82
CA PRO A 422 -12.70 -22.42 -27.68
C PRO A 422 -14.02 -23.11 -27.34
N ASP A 423 -14.33 -24.22 -28.02
CA ASP A 423 -15.54 -25.01 -27.77
C ASP A 423 -15.57 -25.56 -26.34
N PHE A 424 -16.75 -25.62 -25.74
CA PHE A 424 -16.98 -26.19 -24.43
C PHE A 424 -18.33 -26.87 -24.34
N THR A 425 -18.41 -27.85 -23.46
CA THR A 425 -19.67 -28.53 -23.12
C THR A 425 -20.28 -27.80 -21.91
N PHE A 426 -21.60 -27.63 -21.94
CA PHE A 426 -22.35 -26.96 -20.88
C PHE A 426 -23.69 -27.62 -20.59
N ASP A 427 -24.19 -27.38 -19.39
CA ASP A 427 -25.55 -27.75 -18.99
C ASP A 427 -26.42 -26.50 -18.88
N THR A 428 -27.70 -26.66 -19.21
CA THR A 428 -28.76 -25.70 -18.92
C THR A 428 -29.60 -26.23 -17.74
N PRO A 429 -30.53 -25.46 -17.16
CA PRO A 429 -31.45 -25.97 -16.15
C PRO A 429 -32.28 -27.18 -16.58
N PHE A 430 -32.42 -27.42 -17.90
CA PHE A 430 -33.32 -28.43 -18.48
C PHE A 430 -32.67 -29.44 -19.41
N GLU A 431 -31.44 -29.20 -19.86
CA GLU A 431 -30.72 -30.06 -20.81
C GLU A 431 -29.24 -30.13 -20.40
N GLN A 432 -28.63 -31.32 -20.58
CA GLN A 432 -27.24 -31.57 -20.25
C GLN A 432 -26.38 -31.85 -21.49
N GLY A 433 -25.08 -31.55 -21.41
CA GLY A 433 -24.09 -31.99 -22.39
C GLY A 433 -24.17 -31.30 -23.75
N ARG A 434 -24.71 -30.11 -23.85
CA ARG A 434 -24.69 -29.31 -25.09
C ARG A 434 -23.32 -28.71 -25.32
N THR A 435 -22.98 -28.44 -26.59
CA THR A 435 -21.71 -27.78 -26.93
C THR A 435 -21.95 -26.40 -27.53
N LEU A 436 -21.00 -25.48 -27.30
CA LEU A 436 -21.07 -24.14 -27.89
C LEU A 436 -21.05 -24.22 -29.44
N ALA A 437 -20.13 -25.00 -30.00
CA ALA A 437 -19.93 -25.12 -31.44
C ALA A 437 -21.17 -25.64 -32.21
N GLU A 438 -22.02 -26.45 -31.58
CA GLU A 438 -23.30 -26.87 -32.14
C GLU A 438 -24.37 -25.80 -31.96
N THR A 439 -24.39 -25.13 -30.82
CA THR A 439 -25.40 -24.13 -30.44
C THR A 439 -25.31 -22.87 -31.32
N VAL A 440 -24.10 -22.36 -31.60
CA VAL A 440 -23.93 -21.14 -32.40
C VAL A 440 -24.34 -21.31 -33.86
N LYS A 441 -24.40 -22.55 -34.38
CA LYS A 441 -24.83 -22.84 -35.77
C LYS A 441 -26.32 -22.57 -36.00
N ALA A 442 -27.11 -22.46 -34.95
CA ALA A 442 -28.55 -22.23 -35.05
C ALA A 442 -28.92 -20.79 -35.46
N ALA A 443 -27.97 -19.85 -35.39
CA ALA A 443 -28.20 -18.43 -35.65
C ALA A 443 -27.07 -17.82 -36.51
N SER A 444 -27.34 -16.65 -37.09
CA SER A 444 -26.33 -15.89 -37.85
C SER A 444 -25.22 -15.35 -36.94
N LYS A 445 -25.61 -14.88 -35.79
CA LYS A 445 -24.72 -14.41 -34.70
C LYS A 445 -25.28 -14.83 -33.35
N THR A 446 -24.40 -15.06 -32.38
CA THR A 446 -24.75 -15.45 -31.01
C THR A 446 -24.12 -14.50 -30.05
N ALA A 447 -24.92 -13.81 -29.24
CA ALA A 447 -24.41 -13.07 -28.05
C ALA A 447 -24.34 -14.01 -26.85
N VAL A 448 -23.18 -14.09 -26.23
CA VAL A 448 -22.94 -14.86 -25.01
C VAL A 448 -22.64 -13.86 -23.87
N LEU A 449 -23.56 -13.75 -22.94
CA LEU A 449 -23.49 -12.78 -21.84
C LEU A 449 -23.16 -13.49 -20.53
N PHE A 450 -22.05 -13.15 -19.94
CA PHE A 450 -21.65 -13.63 -18.62
C PHE A 450 -22.13 -12.67 -17.55
N LEU A 451 -23.02 -13.13 -16.69
CA LEU A 451 -23.55 -12.38 -15.53
C LEU A 451 -23.11 -13.08 -14.24
N ARG A 452 -23.56 -12.63 -13.07
CA ARG A 452 -23.18 -13.27 -11.81
C ARG A 452 -23.94 -14.57 -11.55
N TYR A 453 -25.09 -14.50 -10.92
CA TYR A 453 -25.90 -15.68 -10.56
C TYR A 453 -27.39 -15.31 -10.54
N TYR A 454 -28.25 -16.31 -10.57
CA TYR A 454 -29.70 -16.14 -10.75
C TYR A 454 -30.37 -15.33 -9.63
N GLY A 455 -29.92 -15.49 -8.37
CA GLY A 455 -30.45 -14.77 -7.22
C GLY A 455 -30.02 -13.31 -7.11
N CYS A 456 -29.11 -12.83 -7.95
CA CYS A 456 -28.63 -11.45 -7.95
C CYS A 456 -29.67 -10.50 -8.54
N THR A 457 -30.05 -9.43 -7.83
CA THR A 457 -31.07 -8.46 -8.26
C THR A 457 -30.73 -7.76 -9.57
N LEU A 458 -29.45 -7.42 -9.80
CA LEU A 458 -29.00 -6.82 -11.07
C LEU A 458 -29.11 -7.82 -12.23
N CYS A 459 -28.75 -9.09 -11.99
CA CYS A 459 -28.88 -10.13 -13.02
C CYS A 459 -30.34 -10.44 -13.34
N GLN A 460 -31.22 -10.43 -12.35
CA GLN A 460 -32.67 -10.55 -12.57
C GLN A 460 -33.18 -9.42 -13.48
N THR A 461 -32.74 -8.19 -13.23
CA THR A 461 -33.09 -7.03 -14.07
C THR A 461 -32.61 -7.23 -15.51
N ASP A 462 -31.37 -7.67 -15.71
CA ASP A 462 -30.81 -7.92 -17.04
C ASP A 462 -31.56 -9.04 -17.76
N ILE A 463 -31.78 -10.18 -17.11
CA ILE A 463 -32.49 -11.33 -17.67
C ILE A 463 -33.91 -10.95 -18.09
N HIS A 464 -34.62 -10.18 -17.27
CA HIS A 464 -35.96 -9.73 -17.57
C HIS A 464 -35.98 -8.75 -18.76
N GLU A 465 -35.11 -7.74 -18.76
CA GLU A 465 -35.00 -6.75 -19.84
C GLU A 465 -34.63 -7.43 -21.19
N LEU A 466 -33.74 -8.41 -21.16
CA LEU A 466 -33.38 -9.21 -22.33
C LEU A 466 -34.53 -10.08 -22.84
N ALA A 467 -35.31 -10.69 -21.93
CA ALA A 467 -36.44 -11.53 -22.29
C ALA A 467 -37.60 -10.72 -22.90
N GLU A 468 -37.95 -9.57 -22.33
CA GLU A 468 -38.96 -8.67 -22.87
C GLU A 468 -38.62 -8.12 -24.25
N ASN A 469 -37.33 -7.92 -24.54
CA ASN A 469 -36.85 -7.36 -25.82
C ASN A 469 -36.23 -8.39 -26.76
N TYR A 470 -36.39 -9.68 -26.50
CA TYR A 470 -35.72 -10.74 -27.23
C TYR A 470 -36.01 -10.71 -28.75
N GLU A 471 -37.27 -10.55 -29.14
CA GLU A 471 -37.66 -10.47 -30.55
C GLU A 471 -37.01 -9.28 -31.28
N LYS A 472 -36.85 -8.13 -30.57
CA LYS A 472 -36.18 -6.95 -31.12
C LYS A 472 -34.67 -7.21 -31.29
N ILE A 473 -34.04 -7.79 -30.27
CA ILE A 473 -32.58 -8.07 -30.26
C ILE A 473 -32.23 -9.10 -31.35
N THR A 474 -33.08 -10.09 -31.60
CA THR A 474 -32.80 -11.21 -32.51
C THR A 474 -33.48 -11.09 -33.87
N ALA A 475 -34.02 -9.92 -34.20
CA ALA A 475 -34.82 -9.70 -35.43
C ALA A 475 -34.11 -10.08 -36.71
N ASP A 476 -32.79 -9.99 -36.79
CA ASP A 476 -31.96 -10.35 -37.95
C ASP A 476 -31.41 -11.80 -37.91
N GLY A 477 -32.03 -12.65 -37.09
CA GLY A 477 -31.67 -14.08 -37.01
C GLY A 477 -30.53 -14.37 -36.02
N GLY A 478 -30.29 -13.46 -35.07
CA GLY A 478 -29.38 -13.67 -33.95
C GLY A 478 -29.97 -14.53 -32.82
N GLN A 479 -29.16 -14.89 -31.85
CA GLN A 479 -29.60 -15.54 -30.61
C GLN A 479 -28.82 -15.04 -29.39
N LEU A 480 -29.38 -15.29 -28.17
CA LEU A 480 -28.73 -14.97 -26.89
C LEU A 480 -28.47 -16.25 -26.10
N LEU A 481 -27.34 -16.27 -25.40
CA LEU A 481 -27.01 -17.22 -24.35
C LEU A 481 -26.58 -16.42 -23.11
N VAL A 482 -27.08 -16.80 -21.95
CA VAL A 482 -26.70 -16.15 -20.68
C VAL A 482 -25.96 -17.16 -19.80
N VAL A 483 -24.77 -16.84 -19.34
CA VAL A 483 -23.96 -17.69 -18.46
C VAL A 483 -24.08 -17.19 -17.03
N LEU A 484 -24.42 -18.09 -16.10
CA LEU A 484 -24.57 -17.79 -14.67
C LEU A 484 -23.76 -18.76 -13.82
N GLN A 485 -23.28 -18.29 -12.68
CA GLN A 485 -22.60 -19.10 -11.66
C GLN A 485 -23.59 -19.96 -10.84
N SER A 486 -24.80 -20.12 -11.30
CA SER A 486 -25.86 -20.85 -10.59
C SER A 486 -25.90 -22.32 -10.94
N ASP A 487 -26.29 -23.13 -9.97
CA ASP A 487 -26.54 -24.55 -10.15
C ASP A 487 -27.79 -24.78 -10.99
N PRO A 488 -27.81 -25.73 -11.96
CA PRO A 488 -28.99 -26.05 -12.77
C PRO A 488 -30.24 -26.33 -11.93
N GLU A 489 -30.09 -27.06 -10.82
CA GLU A 489 -31.21 -27.39 -9.94
C GLU A 489 -31.81 -26.15 -9.23
N THR A 490 -30.96 -25.18 -8.88
CA THR A 490 -31.40 -23.91 -8.25
C THR A 490 -32.30 -23.12 -9.20
N ILE A 491 -31.96 -23.05 -10.49
CA ILE A 491 -32.75 -22.34 -11.50
C ILE A 491 -34.01 -23.14 -11.87
N ALA A 492 -33.90 -24.45 -12.08
CA ALA A 492 -35.04 -25.33 -12.41
C ALA A 492 -36.13 -25.37 -11.31
N ALA A 493 -35.75 -25.08 -10.06
CA ALA A 493 -36.73 -24.96 -8.96
C ALA A 493 -37.55 -23.66 -9.02
N GLN A 494 -37.14 -22.66 -9.78
CA GLN A 494 -37.74 -21.32 -9.81
C GLN A 494 -38.38 -20.96 -11.16
N MET A 495 -38.13 -21.72 -12.23
CA MET A 495 -38.65 -21.47 -13.56
C MET A 495 -38.93 -22.79 -14.31
N GLN A 496 -39.74 -22.72 -15.36
CA GLN A 496 -40.04 -23.85 -16.23
C GLN A 496 -39.36 -23.68 -17.60
N LYS A 497 -39.20 -24.79 -18.32
CA LYS A 497 -38.69 -24.76 -19.69
C LYS A 497 -39.61 -23.93 -20.59
N GLY A 498 -39.09 -22.86 -21.18
CA GLY A 498 -39.83 -21.94 -22.05
C GLY A 498 -40.28 -20.64 -21.40
N ASP A 499 -40.02 -20.44 -20.10
CA ASP A 499 -40.31 -19.17 -19.44
C ASP A 499 -39.38 -18.05 -19.96
N LEU A 500 -38.19 -18.38 -20.40
CA LEU A 500 -37.28 -17.47 -21.10
C LEU A 500 -37.15 -17.85 -22.60
N PRO A 501 -37.02 -16.86 -23.49
CA PRO A 501 -36.84 -17.10 -24.92
C PRO A 501 -35.41 -17.49 -25.33
N PHE A 502 -34.47 -17.54 -24.36
CA PHE A 502 -33.08 -17.91 -24.55
C PHE A 502 -32.63 -18.89 -23.45
N ASP A 503 -31.49 -19.56 -23.71
CA ASP A 503 -30.93 -20.52 -22.76
C ASP A 503 -30.02 -19.88 -21.72
N ILE A 504 -30.08 -20.41 -20.49
CA ILE A 504 -29.13 -20.15 -19.44
C ILE A 504 -28.09 -21.29 -19.40
N ILE A 505 -26.83 -20.94 -19.48
CA ILE A 505 -25.68 -21.82 -19.27
C ILE A 505 -25.31 -21.78 -17.81
N CYS A 506 -25.26 -22.93 -17.15
CA CYS A 506 -24.94 -23.06 -15.73
C CYS A 506 -23.45 -23.37 -15.55
N ASP A 507 -22.73 -22.49 -14.85
CA ASP A 507 -21.30 -22.67 -14.53
C ASP A 507 -21.03 -22.45 -13.02
N PRO A 508 -21.56 -23.32 -12.13
CA PRO A 508 -21.44 -23.13 -10.66
C PRO A 508 -20.01 -23.22 -10.16
N LYS A 509 -19.09 -23.80 -10.94
CA LYS A 509 -17.66 -23.89 -10.64
C LYS A 509 -16.84 -22.72 -11.20
N GLN A 510 -17.47 -21.79 -11.91
CA GLN A 510 -16.82 -20.65 -12.55
C GLN A 510 -15.72 -21.04 -13.56
N SER A 511 -15.80 -22.25 -14.12
CA SER A 511 -14.81 -22.80 -15.05
C SER A 511 -14.75 -22.02 -16.36
N LEU A 512 -15.89 -21.53 -16.86
CA LEU A 512 -15.95 -20.73 -18.08
C LEU A 512 -15.46 -19.30 -17.83
N TYR A 513 -15.80 -18.70 -16.68
CA TYR A 513 -15.28 -17.38 -16.27
C TYR A 513 -13.75 -17.40 -16.19
N LYS A 514 -13.18 -18.42 -15.57
CA LYS A 514 -11.71 -18.61 -15.49
C LYS A 514 -11.11 -18.86 -16.86
N ARG A 515 -11.73 -19.74 -17.65
CA ARG A 515 -11.24 -20.10 -18.98
C ARG A 515 -11.20 -18.93 -19.96
N PHE A 516 -12.11 -17.96 -19.82
CA PHE A 516 -12.18 -16.81 -20.73
C PHE A 516 -11.68 -15.51 -20.09
N GLY A 517 -10.94 -15.60 -18.99
CA GLY A 517 -10.30 -14.46 -18.35
C GLY A 517 -11.26 -13.43 -17.75
N ILE A 518 -12.51 -13.81 -17.42
CA ILE A 518 -13.53 -12.91 -16.86
C ILE A 518 -13.33 -12.83 -15.36
N ARG A 519 -12.56 -11.84 -14.91
CA ARG A 519 -12.13 -11.69 -13.51
C ARG A 519 -13.20 -11.05 -12.63
N PRO A 520 -13.20 -11.33 -11.33
CA PRO A 520 -13.97 -10.55 -10.36
C PRO A 520 -13.38 -9.16 -10.17
N ALA A 521 -14.16 -8.26 -9.58
CA ALA A 521 -13.70 -6.99 -9.07
C ALA A 521 -12.82 -7.17 -7.82
N ASP A 522 -12.00 -6.17 -7.51
CA ASP A 522 -11.13 -6.19 -6.34
C ASP A 522 -11.95 -6.07 -5.03
N ASP A 523 -13.04 -5.30 -5.07
CA ASP A 523 -13.94 -5.08 -3.94
C ASP A 523 -15.35 -4.66 -4.39
N MET A 524 -16.28 -4.57 -3.43
CA MET A 524 -17.66 -4.14 -3.71
C MET A 524 -17.76 -2.68 -4.19
N ALA A 525 -16.85 -1.81 -3.83
CA ALA A 525 -16.88 -0.41 -4.22
C ALA A 525 -16.52 -0.24 -5.70
N SER A 526 -15.54 -1.01 -6.20
CA SER A 526 -15.13 -1.00 -7.60
C SER A 526 -16.17 -1.61 -8.55
N MET A 527 -17.15 -2.35 -8.02
CA MET A 527 -18.29 -2.88 -8.81
C MET A 527 -19.36 -1.85 -9.12
N ILE A 528 -19.33 -0.66 -8.51
CA ILE A 528 -20.42 0.31 -8.58
C ILE A 528 -20.02 1.51 -9.43
N ASP A 529 -20.62 1.62 -10.61
CA ASP A 529 -20.54 2.80 -11.47
C ASP A 529 -21.95 3.45 -11.62
N ALA A 530 -22.04 4.48 -12.45
CA ALA A 530 -23.31 5.15 -12.71
C ALA A 530 -24.36 4.22 -13.34
N LYS A 531 -23.95 3.30 -14.24
CA LYS A 531 -24.87 2.31 -14.84
C LYS A 531 -25.38 1.34 -13.80
N THR A 532 -24.49 0.82 -12.94
CA THR A 532 -24.82 -0.09 -11.84
C THR A 532 -25.81 0.56 -10.86
N TYR A 533 -25.58 1.84 -10.52
CA TYR A 533 -26.47 2.57 -9.64
C TYR A 533 -27.89 2.72 -10.21
N VAL A 534 -28.00 3.11 -11.49
CA VAL A 534 -29.28 3.23 -12.19
C VAL A 534 -30.00 1.87 -12.27
N LYS A 535 -29.26 0.80 -12.57
CA LYS A 535 -29.80 -0.55 -12.66
C LYS A 535 -30.31 -1.06 -11.29
N SER A 536 -29.59 -0.75 -10.22
CA SER A 536 -30.01 -1.05 -8.85
C SER A 536 -31.32 -0.35 -8.48
N GLY A 537 -31.50 0.91 -8.93
CA GLY A 537 -32.76 1.64 -8.79
C GLY A 537 -33.93 0.94 -9.49
N LYS A 538 -33.73 0.54 -10.77
CA LYS A 538 -34.74 -0.23 -11.52
C LYS A 538 -35.09 -1.56 -10.85
N ALA A 539 -34.11 -2.29 -10.33
CA ALA A 539 -34.32 -3.55 -9.61
C ALA A 539 -35.19 -3.35 -8.36
N ALA A 540 -34.93 -2.27 -7.62
CA ALA A 540 -35.76 -1.91 -6.43
C ALA A 540 -37.17 -1.49 -6.80
N GLU A 541 -37.36 -0.71 -7.87
CA GLU A 541 -38.69 -0.32 -8.37
C GLU A 541 -39.48 -1.53 -8.89
N ALA A 542 -38.81 -2.51 -9.51
CA ALA A 542 -39.43 -3.75 -9.94
C ALA A 542 -39.74 -4.73 -8.79
N GLY A 543 -39.28 -4.42 -7.57
CA GLY A 543 -39.53 -5.25 -6.40
C GLY A 543 -38.71 -6.55 -6.37
N TYR A 544 -37.60 -6.61 -7.08
CA TYR A 544 -36.75 -7.79 -7.03
C TYR A 544 -36.07 -7.92 -5.67
N GLU A 545 -36.27 -9.07 -5.04
CA GLU A 545 -35.58 -9.44 -3.82
C GLU A 545 -34.35 -10.29 -4.14
N HIS A 546 -33.29 -10.13 -3.31
CA HIS A 546 -32.08 -10.91 -3.44
C HIS A 546 -32.36 -12.38 -3.08
N GLY A 547 -32.08 -13.27 -4.03
CA GLY A 547 -32.24 -14.71 -3.84
C GLY A 547 -31.03 -15.35 -3.16
N LYS A 548 -30.84 -16.64 -3.40
CA LYS A 548 -29.69 -17.39 -2.88
C LYS A 548 -28.38 -16.85 -3.46
N TYR A 549 -27.39 -16.67 -2.58
CA TYR A 549 -26.02 -16.35 -2.98
C TYR A 549 -25.35 -17.58 -3.59
N GLU A 550 -24.74 -17.42 -4.76
CA GLU A 550 -24.06 -18.49 -5.51
C GLU A 550 -22.79 -17.96 -6.16
N GLY A 551 -21.73 -18.76 -6.13
CA GLY A 551 -20.46 -18.37 -6.76
C GLY A 551 -19.76 -17.18 -6.10
N ASN A 552 -19.14 -16.32 -6.92
CA ASN A 552 -18.39 -15.16 -6.46
C ASN A 552 -19.21 -13.87 -6.57
N GLU A 553 -19.45 -13.21 -5.42
CA GLU A 553 -20.19 -11.95 -5.32
C GLU A 553 -19.54 -10.79 -6.08
N LEU A 554 -18.21 -10.81 -6.20
CA LEU A 554 -17.45 -9.77 -6.88
C LEU A 554 -17.31 -10.01 -8.39
N GLN A 555 -17.93 -11.06 -8.94
CA GLN A 555 -17.79 -11.40 -10.35
C GLN A 555 -18.28 -10.26 -11.27
N LEU A 556 -17.37 -9.78 -12.14
CA LEU A 556 -17.69 -8.83 -13.18
C LEU A 556 -18.31 -9.53 -14.39
N PRO A 557 -19.19 -8.84 -15.14
CA PRO A 557 -19.80 -9.38 -16.33
C PRO A 557 -18.87 -9.30 -17.55
N ALA A 558 -19.23 -10.07 -18.60
CA ALA A 558 -18.63 -9.92 -19.93
C ALA A 558 -19.65 -10.24 -21.02
N ALA A 559 -19.41 -9.74 -22.24
CA ALA A 559 -20.22 -10.00 -23.41
C ALA A 559 -19.35 -10.37 -24.61
N PHE A 560 -19.75 -11.41 -25.33
CA PHE A 560 -19.14 -11.83 -26.59
C PHE A 560 -20.21 -11.93 -27.66
N VAL A 561 -19.89 -11.57 -28.91
CA VAL A 561 -20.71 -11.86 -30.08
C VAL A 561 -19.93 -12.74 -31.03
N LEU A 562 -20.47 -13.90 -31.32
CA LEU A 562 -19.84 -14.96 -32.11
C LEU A 562 -20.57 -15.13 -33.44
N ASP A 563 -19.83 -15.49 -34.50
CA ASP A 563 -20.42 -16.06 -35.72
C ASP A 563 -20.72 -17.56 -35.56
N GLY A 564 -21.30 -18.20 -36.59
CA GLY A 564 -21.62 -19.62 -36.59
C GLY A 564 -20.41 -20.58 -36.53
N ASN A 565 -19.18 -20.06 -36.54
CA ASN A 565 -17.91 -20.79 -36.41
C ASN A 565 -17.13 -20.43 -35.14
N CYS A 566 -17.80 -19.79 -34.17
CA CYS A 566 -17.22 -19.31 -32.92
C CYS A 566 -16.15 -18.21 -33.07
N HIS A 567 -16.02 -17.52 -34.21
CA HIS A 567 -15.16 -16.36 -34.30
C HIS A 567 -15.79 -15.18 -33.57
N ILE A 568 -15.01 -14.54 -32.70
CA ILE A 568 -15.44 -13.40 -31.90
C ILE A 568 -15.50 -12.14 -32.77
N GLN A 569 -16.70 -11.63 -32.99
CA GLN A 569 -16.95 -10.39 -33.73
C GLN A 569 -16.90 -9.16 -32.81
N TYR A 570 -17.27 -9.35 -31.54
CA TYR A 570 -17.27 -8.33 -30.51
C TYR A 570 -16.94 -8.97 -29.16
N VAL A 571 -16.23 -8.22 -28.31
CA VAL A 571 -15.97 -8.60 -26.92
C VAL A 571 -15.97 -7.37 -26.03
N HIS A 572 -16.58 -7.49 -24.88
CA HIS A 572 -16.58 -6.51 -23.81
C HIS A 572 -16.36 -7.20 -22.46
N TYR A 573 -15.33 -6.81 -21.75
CA TYR A 573 -15.10 -7.19 -20.35
C TYR A 573 -15.57 -6.03 -19.46
N GLY A 574 -16.64 -6.26 -18.71
CA GLY A 574 -17.23 -5.23 -17.84
C GLY A 574 -16.29 -4.81 -16.72
N LYS A 575 -16.33 -3.53 -16.36
CA LYS A 575 -15.54 -2.93 -15.27
C LYS A 575 -16.36 -2.67 -14.00
N ALA A 576 -17.68 -2.86 -14.07
CA ALA A 576 -18.62 -2.73 -12.98
C ALA A 576 -19.74 -3.76 -13.11
N ALA A 577 -20.51 -3.99 -12.05
CA ALA A 577 -21.56 -5.04 -12.03
C ALA A 577 -22.69 -4.82 -13.03
N GLY A 578 -22.95 -3.57 -13.43
CA GLY A 578 -23.94 -3.20 -14.43
C GLY A 578 -23.36 -2.99 -15.84
N ASP A 579 -22.08 -3.21 -16.05
CA ASP A 579 -21.37 -2.85 -17.28
C ASP A 579 -21.44 -3.97 -18.35
N ILE A 580 -22.62 -4.12 -18.95
CA ILE A 580 -22.86 -4.97 -20.12
C ILE A 580 -23.53 -4.15 -21.23
N PRO A 581 -23.46 -4.59 -22.51
CA PRO A 581 -24.22 -4.01 -23.60
C PRO A 581 -25.72 -4.03 -23.29
N GLY A 582 -26.41 -2.91 -23.53
CA GLY A 582 -27.86 -2.80 -23.40
C GLY A 582 -28.62 -3.31 -24.61
N VAL A 583 -29.96 -3.24 -24.56
CA VAL A 583 -30.86 -3.76 -25.62
C VAL A 583 -30.57 -3.16 -26.99
N GLU A 584 -30.40 -1.84 -27.09
CA GLU A 584 -30.07 -1.16 -28.36
C GLU A 584 -28.73 -1.63 -28.92
N GLU A 585 -27.72 -1.67 -28.09
CA GLU A 585 -26.36 -2.09 -28.49
C GLU A 585 -26.34 -3.57 -28.94
N LEU A 586 -27.01 -4.46 -28.20
CA LEU A 586 -27.15 -5.87 -28.61
C LEU A 586 -27.90 -6.02 -29.91
N THR A 587 -28.94 -5.20 -30.16
CA THR A 587 -29.68 -5.20 -31.43
C THR A 587 -28.74 -4.83 -32.59
N GLU A 588 -27.91 -3.79 -32.44
CA GLU A 588 -26.95 -3.38 -33.44
C GLU A 588 -25.85 -4.44 -33.66
N LEU A 589 -25.34 -5.03 -32.60
CA LEU A 589 -24.28 -6.03 -32.63
C LEU A 589 -24.74 -7.35 -33.32
N LEU A 590 -26.00 -7.73 -33.12
CA LEU A 590 -26.58 -8.93 -33.73
C LEU A 590 -27.17 -8.67 -35.14
N ALA A 591 -27.32 -7.41 -35.55
CA ALA A 591 -27.71 -7.08 -36.91
C ALA A 591 -26.69 -7.62 -37.96
N LYS A 592 -27.16 -7.86 -39.18
CA LYS A 592 -26.34 -8.40 -40.28
C LYS A 592 -25.23 -7.49 -40.75
#